data_e1ba539d89d61bc7e4cf407292cd019b
#
_entry.id   e1ba539d89d61bc7e4cf407292cd019b
#
_cell.length_a   1.000
_cell.length_b   1.000
_cell.length_c   1.000
_cell.angle_alpha   90.00
_cell.angle_beta   90.00
_cell.angle_gamma   90.00
#
_symmetry.space_group_name_H-M   'P 1'
#
loop_
_entity.id
_entity.type
_entity.pdbx_description
1 polymer ?
#
loop_
_entity_poly.entity_id
_entity_poly.type
_entity_poly.pdbx_seq_one_letter_code
_entity_poly.pdbx_strand_id
1 'polypeptide(L)'
;ATDTSLFDGDPGLPTATLRIGPQAAWMFDYYPMRVLSESPDGSCEAAMTYASDEWMTRLLLGFGSEVTVLSPPALVDRMRAAAAAALDAYGESQGR
;
A
#
# COMPACT_ATOMS: atom_id res chain seq x y z
N ALA A 1 14.63 -21.09 1.49
CA ALA A 1 14.34 -19.82 0.84
C ALA A 1 12.96 -19.76 0.24
N THR A 2 12.35 -20.92 0.13
CA THR A 2 11.02 -20.97 -0.47
C THR A 2 9.96 -20.29 0.36
N ASP A 3 10.18 -20.23 1.65
CA ASP A 3 9.17 -19.68 2.54
C ASP A 3 8.95 -18.21 2.33
N THR A 4 10.04 -17.49 2.15
CA THR A 4 9.93 -16.05 1.96
C THR A 4 9.33 -15.71 0.62
N SER A 5 9.36 -16.66 -0.32
CA SER A 5 8.82 -16.40 -1.64
C SER A 5 7.36 -16.83 -1.77
N LEU A 6 6.74 -17.22 -0.67
CA LEU A 6 5.34 -17.60 -0.72
C LEU A 6 4.48 -16.55 -1.39
N PHE A 7 4.65 -15.30 -1.00
CA PHE A 7 3.95 -14.20 -1.64
C PHE A 7 4.86 -13.44 -2.56
N ASP A 8 6.08 -13.20 -2.11
CA ASP A 8 7.04 -12.46 -2.87
C ASP A 8 7.54 -13.33 -4.03
N GLY A 9 7.29 -12.85 -5.23
CA GLY A 9 7.74 -13.58 -6.39
C GLY A 9 6.75 -14.59 -6.96
N ASP A 10 5.59 -14.72 -6.37
CA ASP A 10 4.55 -15.59 -6.92
C ASP A 10 4.05 -14.99 -8.22
N PRO A 11 4.26 -15.65 -9.37
CA PRO A 11 3.87 -15.05 -10.64
C PRO A 11 2.35 -14.96 -10.83
N GLY A 12 1.60 -15.68 -10.02
CA GLY A 12 0.15 -15.62 -10.09
C GLY A 12 -0.46 -14.48 -9.32
N LEU A 13 0.34 -13.75 -8.55
CA LEU A 13 -0.17 -12.67 -7.72
C LEU A 13 0.42 -11.34 -8.15
N PRO A 14 -0.37 -10.27 -8.06
CA PRO A 14 0.14 -8.94 -8.38
C PRO A 14 1.10 -8.42 -7.33
N THR A 15 1.97 -7.54 -7.75
CA THR A 15 2.93 -6.89 -6.87
C THR A 15 2.76 -5.39 -6.98
N ALA A 16 2.67 -4.73 -5.84
CA ALA A 16 2.55 -3.28 -5.79
C ALA A 16 3.86 -2.67 -5.32
N THR A 17 4.19 -1.51 -5.89
CA THR A 17 5.30 -0.72 -5.40
C THR A 17 4.72 0.39 -4.53
N LEU A 18 5.22 0.47 -3.31
CA LEU A 18 4.71 1.38 -2.31
C LEU A 18 5.82 2.32 -1.85
N ARG A 19 5.44 3.56 -1.62
CA ARG A 19 6.30 4.49 -0.92
C ARG A 19 5.84 4.56 0.53
N ILE A 20 6.74 4.24 1.45
CA ILE A 20 6.40 4.07 2.85
C ILE A 20 7.14 5.11 3.66
N GLY A 21 6.38 5.95 4.36
CA GLY A 21 6.96 6.97 5.22
C GLY A 21 7.59 6.37 6.46
N PRO A 22 8.43 7.15 7.15
CA PRO A 22 9.15 6.61 8.30
C PRO A 22 8.23 6.17 9.43
N GLN A 23 7.06 6.76 9.55
CA GLN A 23 6.14 6.39 10.63
C GLN A 23 5.41 5.10 10.36
N ALA A 24 5.40 4.63 9.11
CA ALA A 24 4.78 3.38 8.76
C ALA A 24 5.80 2.26 8.58
N ALA A 25 7.05 2.51 8.91
CA ALA A 25 8.10 1.51 8.69
C ALA A 25 7.86 0.23 9.48
N TRP A 26 7.08 0.30 10.56
CA TRP A 26 6.77 -0.87 11.36
C TRP A 26 6.03 -1.94 10.56
N MET A 27 5.42 -1.58 9.44
CA MET A 27 4.67 -2.57 8.67
C MET A 27 5.58 -3.63 8.06
N PHE A 28 6.88 -3.35 7.96
CA PHE A 28 7.82 -4.37 7.49
C PHE A 28 7.87 -5.57 8.41
N ASP A 29 7.55 -5.39 9.69
CA ASP A 29 7.54 -6.48 10.64
C ASP A 29 6.31 -7.37 10.50
N TYR A 30 5.27 -6.86 9.87
CA TYR A 30 3.99 -7.57 9.79
C TYR A 30 3.65 -8.07 8.40
N TYR A 31 4.24 -7.48 7.38
CA TYR A 31 3.90 -7.81 6.00
C TYR A 31 5.16 -8.09 5.21
N PRO A 32 5.16 -9.16 4.41
CA PRO A 32 6.35 -9.47 3.59
C PRO A 32 6.50 -8.45 2.48
N MET A 33 7.63 -7.77 2.48
CA MET A 33 7.92 -6.76 1.48
C MET A 33 9.40 -6.79 1.18
N ARG A 34 9.74 -6.31 -0.03
CA ARG A 34 11.12 -6.20 -0.44
C ARG A 34 11.45 -4.73 -0.64
N VAL A 35 12.41 -4.23 0.11
CA VAL A 35 12.84 -2.84 0.00
C VAL A 35 13.57 -2.65 -1.32
N LEU A 36 13.11 -1.67 -2.10
CA LEU A 36 13.71 -1.35 -3.38
C LEU A 36 14.71 -0.20 -3.27
N SER A 37 14.38 0.80 -2.47
CA SER A 37 15.27 1.93 -2.27
C SER A 37 14.90 2.63 -0.97
N GLU A 38 15.85 3.40 -0.44
CA GLU A 38 15.63 4.17 0.78
C GLU A 38 16.01 5.61 0.52
N SER A 39 15.28 6.51 1.16
CA SER A 39 15.50 7.93 1.03
C SER A 39 16.11 8.50 2.29
N PRO A 40 16.85 9.61 2.19
CA PRO A 40 17.50 10.19 3.39
C PRO A 40 16.52 10.64 4.46
N ASP A 41 15.28 10.90 4.10
CA ASP A 41 14.29 11.37 5.07
C ASP A 41 13.66 10.24 5.86
N GLY A 42 14.10 9.00 5.65
CA GLY A 42 13.55 7.86 6.38
C GLY A 42 12.45 7.12 5.65
N SER A 43 11.99 7.65 4.52
CA SER A 43 11.01 6.93 3.72
C SER A 43 11.71 5.92 2.83
N CYS A 44 10.95 4.99 2.28
CA CYS A 44 11.52 3.99 1.39
C CYS A 44 10.48 3.53 0.38
N GLU A 45 10.96 2.87 -0.66
CA GLU A 45 10.09 2.23 -1.64
C GLU A 45 10.25 0.74 -1.50
N ALA A 46 9.13 0.03 -1.52
CA ALA A 46 9.14 -1.40 -1.33
C ALA A 46 8.13 -2.05 -2.25
N ALA A 47 8.40 -3.31 -2.59
CA ALA A 47 7.50 -4.12 -3.39
C ALA A 47 6.78 -5.10 -2.48
N MET A 48 5.47 -5.18 -2.63
CA MET A 48 4.64 -6.06 -1.83
C MET A 48 3.69 -6.83 -2.74
N THR A 49 3.75 -8.15 -2.63
CA THR A 49 2.83 -9.02 -3.35
C THR A 49 1.55 -9.16 -2.55
N TYR A 50 0.41 -9.15 -3.22
CA TYR A 50 -0.86 -9.19 -2.51
C TYR A 50 -1.86 -10.05 -3.28
N ALA A 51 -2.88 -10.52 -2.57
CA ALA A 51 -3.82 -11.47 -3.14
C ALA A 51 -5.01 -10.80 -3.83
N SER A 52 -5.46 -9.65 -3.33
CA SER A 52 -6.60 -8.98 -3.95
C SER A 52 -6.48 -7.48 -3.79
N ASP A 53 -7.00 -6.78 -4.82
CA ASP A 53 -7.01 -5.33 -4.80
C ASP A 53 -7.86 -4.79 -3.67
N GLU A 54 -8.94 -5.47 -3.37
CA GLU A 54 -9.84 -5.04 -2.31
C GLU A 54 -9.16 -5.06 -0.95
N TRP A 55 -8.47 -6.16 -0.67
CA TRP A 55 -7.75 -6.28 0.59
C TRP A 55 -6.66 -5.21 0.69
N MET A 56 -5.94 -5.05 -0.41
CA MET A 56 -4.84 -4.08 -0.44
C MET A 56 -5.35 -2.65 -0.25
N THR A 57 -6.48 -2.33 -0.89
CA THR A 57 -7.07 -1.01 -0.77
C THR A 57 -7.45 -0.73 0.68
N ARG A 58 -8.08 -1.69 1.33
CA ARG A 58 -8.47 -1.53 2.73
C ARG A 58 -7.27 -1.35 3.63
N LEU A 59 -6.26 -2.17 3.42
CA LEU A 59 -5.06 -2.09 4.22
C LEU A 59 -4.42 -0.72 4.11
N LEU A 60 -4.25 -0.26 2.88
CA LEU A 60 -3.52 0.98 2.65
C LEU A 60 -4.29 2.21 3.07
N LEU A 61 -5.61 2.16 2.99
CA LEU A 61 -6.42 3.28 3.49
C LEU A 61 -6.19 3.50 4.98
N GLY A 62 -5.91 2.43 5.70
CA GLY A 62 -5.67 2.54 7.14
C GLY A 62 -4.38 3.27 7.47
N PHE A 63 -3.45 3.33 6.54
CA PHE A 63 -2.20 4.04 6.77
C PHE A 63 -2.27 5.52 6.39
N GLY A 64 -3.33 5.91 5.67
CA GLY A 64 -3.45 7.28 5.26
C GLY A 64 -2.35 7.70 4.31
N SER A 65 -1.80 8.88 4.54
CA SER A 65 -0.79 9.44 3.65
C SER A 65 0.61 8.86 3.88
N GLU A 66 0.79 8.04 4.92
CA GLU A 66 2.10 7.47 5.19
C GLU A 66 2.52 6.43 4.16
N VAL A 67 1.57 5.82 3.48
CA VAL A 67 1.86 4.82 2.46
C VAL A 67 1.16 5.24 1.18
N THR A 68 1.94 5.32 0.10
CA THR A 68 1.43 5.72 -1.20
C THR A 68 1.71 4.61 -2.20
N VAL A 69 0.71 4.28 -3.00
CA VAL A 69 0.87 3.30 -4.07
C VAL A 69 1.48 3.99 -5.28
N LEU A 70 2.59 3.43 -5.75
CA LEU A 70 3.26 3.96 -6.93
C LEU A 70 2.89 3.16 -8.18
N SER A 71 2.65 1.87 -8.03
CA SER A 71 2.23 1.00 -9.13
C SER A 71 1.55 -0.22 -8.54
N PRO A 72 0.75 -0.95 -9.31
CA PRO A 72 0.41 -0.69 -10.70
C PRO A 72 -0.60 0.44 -10.85
N PRO A 73 -0.73 1.01 -12.04
CA PRO A 73 -1.66 2.14 -12.22
C PRO A 73 -3.10 1.83 -11.84
N ALA A 74 -3.53 0.61 -12.07
CA ALA A 74 -4.89 0.23 -11.70
C ALA A 74 -5.12 0.34 -10.21
N LEU A 75 -4.12 -0.05 -9.42
CA LEU A 75 -4.24 0.05 -7.97
C LEU A 75 -4.16 1.50 -7.52
N VAL A 76 -3.35 2.30 -8.17
CA VAL A 76 -3.28 3.74 -7.90
C VAL A 76 -4.65 4.37 -8.09
N ASP A 77 -5.30 4.06 -9.21
CA ASP A 77 -6.62 4.61 -9.49
C ASP A 77 -7.65 4.14 -8.48
N ARG A 78 -7.56 2.88 -8.08
CA ARG A 78 -8.46 2.31 -7.11
C ARG A 78 -8.31 3.00 -5.75
N MET A 79 -7.08 3.26 -5.35
CA MET A 79 -6.81 3.96 -4.10
C MET A 79 -7.35 5.39 -4.14
N ARG A 80 -7.14 6.05 -5.28
CA ARG A 80 -7.62 7.41 -5.43
C ARG A 80 -9.14 7.47 -5.35
N ALA A 81 -9.82 6.54 -6.00
CA ALA A 81 -11.27 6.48 -5.97
C ALA A 81 -11.78 6.16 -4.57
N ALA A 82 -11.11 5.25 -3.87
CA ALA A 82 -11.51 4.89 -2.51
C ALA A 82 -11.33 6.05 -1.55
N ALA A 83 -10.25 6.79 -1.71
CA ALA A 83 -10.00 7.94 -0.86
C ALA A 83 -11.02 9.05 -1.12
N ALA A 84 -11.37 9.25 -2.39
CA ALA A 84 -12.36 10.25 -2.74
C ALA A 84 -13.73 9.89 -2.18
N ALA A 85 -14.09 8.61 -2.25
CA ALA A 85 -15.36 8.15 -1.70
C ALA A 85 -15.42 8.33 -0.18
N ALA A 86 -14.32 8.06 0.48
CA ALA A 86 -14.25 8.25 1.92
C ALA A 86 -14.39 9.71 2.30
N LEU A 87 -13.78 10.59 1.53
CA LEU A 87 -13.90 12.03 1.79
C LEU A 87 -15.31 12.52 1.56
N ASP A 88 -15.96 12.02 0.51
CA ASP A 88 -17.34 12.40 0.23
C ASP A 88 -18.27 12.02 1.38
N ALA A 89 -18.14 10.77 1.83
CA ALA A 89 -18.98 10.31 2.93
C ALA A 89 -18.71 11.10 4.20
N TYR A 90 -17.46 11.37 4.45
CA TYR A 90 -17.07 12.11 5.63
C TYR A 90 -17.54 13.56 5.55
N GLY A 91 -17.39 14.15 4.36
CA GLY A 91 -17.82 15.52 4.14
C GLY A 91 -19.32 15.66 4.29
N GLU A 92 -20.09 14.69 3.83
CA GLU A 92 -21.52 14.73 3.98
C GLU A 92 -21.92 14.72 5.45
N SER A 93 -21.26 13.90 6.22
CA SER A 93 -21.53 13.85 7.66
C SER A 93 -21.30 15.19 8.32
N GLN A 94 -20.25 15.87 7.90
CA GLN A 94 -19.89 17.13 8.51
C GLN A 94 -20.62 18.30 7.92
N GLY A 95 -21.17 18.13 6.74
CA GLY A 95 -21.87 19.18 6.07
C GLY A 95 -23.18 19.58 6.72
N ARG A 96 -23.59 18.87 7.76
CA ARG A 96 -24.83 19.20 8.50
C ARG A 96 -24.58 20.23 9.55
#